data_29b4d3fefaf4b954c816f58b8ece3bb4
#
_entry.id   29b4d3fefaf4b954c816f58b8ece3bb4
#
_cell.length_a   1.000
_cell.length_b   1.000
_cell.length_c   1.000
_cell.angle_alpha   90.00
_cell.angle_beta   90.00
_cell.angle_gamma   90.00
#
_symmetry.space_group_name_H-M   'P 1'
#
loop_
_entity.id
_entity.type
_entity.pdbx_description
1 polymer ?
#
loop_
_entity_poly.entity_id
_entity_poly.type
_entity_poly.pdbx_seq_one_letter_code
_entity_poly.pdbx_strand_id
1 'polypeptide(L)'
;MNGSVIKYEKDNIDTDVILPGPYLKIHDYNELAKHAMEGLDKDFHSKVKNGDFIVAGRNFGCGSSREHAPIALAYSGIKAVLALSFARIFYRNAVDGAFLLPIEIDENAYKSISDKDTLEIVTEKNEIKNLTKNQIYSMKPFPELIGKIIAAGGLFNYKP
;
A
#
# COMPACT_ATOMS: atom_id res chain seq x y z
N MET A 1 -2.48 12.98 -4.11
CA MET A 1 -2.66 12.42 -2.74
C MET A 1 -1.50 12.87 -1.86
N ASN A 2 -1.79 13.35 -0.69
CA ASN A 2 -0.78 13.74 0.29
C ASN A 2 -0.89 12.84 1.52
N GLY A 3 0.23 12.44 2.08
CA GLY A 3 0.27 11.61 3.28
C GLY A 3 1.66 11.52 3.89
N SER A 4 1.70 11.01 5.11
CA SER A 4 2.96 10.74 5.82
C SER A 4 3.38 9.29 5.60
N VAL A 5 4.68 9.07 5.65
CA VAL A 5 5.30 7.76 5.42
C VAL A 5 5.44 6.98 6.71
N ILE A 6 5.04 5.72 6.69
CA ILE A 6 5.45 4.69 7.64
C ILE A 6 6.37 3.75 6.87
N LYS A 7 7.67 3.76 7.19
CA LYS A 7 8.67 3.01 6.45
C LYS A 7 9.08 1.74 7.19
N TYR A 8 9.09 0.64 6.47
CA TYR A 8 9.63 -0.64 6.92
C TYR A 8 10.78 -1.04 6.01
N GLU A 9 12.01 -0.97 6.49
CA GLU A 9 13.20 -1.40 5.74
C GLU A 9 13.29 -2.92 5.75
N LYS A 10 12.36 -3.56 5.06
CA LYS A 10 12.21 -5.00 5.04
C LYS A 10 11.67 -5.49 3.70
N ASP A 11 12.25 -6.59 3.22
CA ASP A 11 11.71 -7.36 2.10
C ASP A 11 10.76 -8.45 2.61
N ASN A 12 9.95 -9.00 1.72
CA ASN A 12 9.08 -10.15 1.99
C ASN A 12 8.13 -9.93 3.17
N ILE A 13 7.54 -8.76 3.26
CA ILE A 13 6.45 -8.52 4.21
C ILE A 13 5.25 -9.31 3.71
N ASP A 14 4.99 -10.45 4.33
CA ASP A 14 3.98 -11.41 3.87
C ASP A 14 2.59 -11.10 4.41
N THR A 15 1.59 -11.74 3.81
CA THR A 15 0.19 -11.51 4.17
C THR A 15 -0.15 -11.95 5.59
N ASP A 16 0.57 -12.92 6.16
CA ASP A 16 0.38 -13.36 7.54
C ASP A 16 0.85 -12.29 8.54
N VAL A 17 1.86 -11.53 8.15
CA VAL A 17 2.38 -10.40 8.94
C VAL A 17 1.45 -9.18 8.81
N ILE A 18 0.93 -8.94 7.59
CA ILE A 18 0.01 -7.83 7.33
C ILE A 18 -1.31 -8.06 8.07
N LEU A 19 -1.82 -9.28 8.03
CA LEU A 19 -3.03 -9.66 8.76
C LEU A 19 -2.91 -11.09 9.27
N PRO A 20 -2.55 -11.30 10.55
CA PRO A 20 -2.43 -12.62 11.13
C PRO A 20 -3.70 -13.47 11.00
N GLY A 21 -3.51 -14.79 10.80
CA GLY A 21 -4.58 -15.74 10.50
C GLY A 21 -5.78 -15.73 11.43
N PRO A 22 -5.62 -15.61 12.77
CA PRO A 22 -6.76 -15.57 13.69
C PRO A 22 -7.77 -14.47 13.40
N TYR A 23 -7.37 -13.38 12.77
CA TYR A 23 -8.24 -12.24 12.46
C TYR A 23 -9.05 -12.38 11.18
N LEU A 24 -8.79 -13.41 10.36
CA LEU A 24 -9.54 -13.66 9.13
C LEU A 24 -11.03 -13.95 9.37
N LYS A 25 -11.41 -14.28 10.58
CA LYS A 25 -12.80 -14.52 10.99
C LYS A 25 -13.59 -13.23 11.22
N ILE A 26 -12.92 -12.10 11.27
CA ILE A 26 -13.55 -10.80 11.52
C ILE A 26 -14.24 -10.34 10.21
N HIS A 27 -15.52 -10.11 10.25
CA HIS A 27 -16.30 -9.68 9.08
C HIS A 27 -16.42 -8.16 8.95
N ASP A 28 -16.33 -7.43 10.06
CA ASP A 28 -16.32 -5.97 10.05
C ASP A 28 -14.93 -5.45 9.66
N TYR A 29 -14.85 -4.73 8.55
CA TYR A 29 -13.58 -4.24 8.03
C TYR A 29 -12.92 -3.19 8.94
N ASN A 30 -13.69 -2.40 9.67
CA ASN A 30 -13.13 -1.45 10.62
C ASN A 30 -12.49 -2.16 11.82
N GLU A 31 -13.10 -3.25 12.27
CA GLU A 31 -12.51 -4.09 13.32
C GLU A 31 -11.27 -4.83 12.79
N LEU A 32 -11.34 -5.33 11.56
CA LEU A 32 -10.21 -5.99 10.90
C LEU A 32 -8.99 -5.07 10.79
N ALA A 33 -9.22 -3.81 10.45
CA ALA A 33 -8.18 -2.79 10.30
C ALA A 33 -7.37 -2.53 11.57
N LYS A 34 -7.95 -2.76 12.74
CA LYS A 34 -7.24 -2.61 14.02
C LYS A 34 -6.07 -3.58 14.18
N HIS A 35 -6.07 -4.65 13.39
CA HIS A 35 -5.04 -5.69 13.42
C HIS A 35 -4.08 -5.63 12.23
N ALA A 36 -4.22 -4.62 11.36
CA ALA A 36 -3.32 -4.43 10.23
C ALA A 36 -1.88 -4.29 10.71
N MET A 37 -0.95 -4.96 10.03
CA MET A 37 0.48 -4.96 10.31
C MET A 37 0.87 -5.50 11.70
N GLU A 38 -0.06 -6.05 12.45
CA GLU A 38 0.17 -6.48 13.83
C GLU A 38 1.25 -7.56 13.96
N GLY A 39 1.44 -8.37 12.92
CA GLY A 39 2.50 -9.37 12.88
C GLY A 39 3.92 -8.79 12.77
N LEU A 40 4.06 -7.53 12.37
CA LEU A 40 5.34 -6.84 12.23
C LEU A 40 5.48 -5.66 13.20
N ASP A 41 4.40 -4.93 13.43
CA ASP A 41 4.41 -3.68 14.17
C ASP A 41 3.14 -3.56 15.00
N LYS A 42 3.26 -3.89 16.28
CA LYS A 42 2.12 -3.87 17.21
C LYS A 42 1.55 -2.48 17.43
N ASP A 43 2.34 -1.44 17.17
CA ASP A 43 1.94 -0.05 17.37
C ASP A 43 1.37 0.58 16.09
N PHE A 44 1.27 -0.17 15.00
CA PHE A 44 0.80 0.36 13.71
C PHE A 44 -0.56 1.05 13.83
N HIS A 45 -1.52 0.41 14.48
CA HIS A 45 -2.86 0.96 14.62
C HIS A 45 -2.88 2.32 15.34
N SER A 46 -1.99 2.52 16.33
CA SER A 46 -1.94 3.77 17.08
C SER A 46 -1.22 4.90 16.34
N LYS A 47 -0.34 4.58 15.39
CA LYS A 47 0.44 5.60 14.67
C LYS A 47 -0.07 5.91 13.27
N VAL A 48 -0.82 5.01 12.63
CA VAL A 48 -1.37 5.25 11.30
C VAL A 48 -2.45 6.31 11.33
N LYS A 49 -2.45 7.19 10.33
CA LYS A 49 -3.49 8.19 10.12
C LYS A 49 -4.12 8.02 8.75
N ASN A 50 -5.36 8.46 8.62
CA ASN A 50 -6.04 8.41 7.33
C ASN A 50 -5.28 9.21 6.28
N GLY A 51 -4.94 8.56 5.17
CA GLY A 51 -4.18 9.15 4.08
C GLY A 51 -2.71 8.77 4.05
N ASP A 52 -2.19 8.07 5.06
CA ASP A 52 -0.79 7.68 5.14
C ASP A 52 -0.39 6.67 4.07
N PHE A 53 0.92 6.57 3.87
CA PHE A 53 1.55 5.64 2.93
C PHE A 53 2.51 4.70 3.65
N ILE A 54 2.59 3.46 3.19
CA ILE A 54 3.65 2.54 3.59
C ILE A 54 4.75 2.57 2.52
N VAL A 55 6.01 2.61 2.96
CA VAL A 55 7.17 2.39 2.09
C VAL A 55 7.88 1.12 2.57
N ALA A 56 8.12 0.18 1.67
CA ALA A 56 8.72 -1.11 1.99
C ALA A 56 9.64 -1.61 0.88
N GLY A 57 10.33 -2.70 1.14
CA GLY A 57 11.27 -3.32 0.21
C GLY A 57 10.61 -4.19 -0.86
N ARG A 58 11.28 -5.28 -1.23
CA ARG A 58 10.84 -6.18 -2.31
C ARG A 58 9.75 -7.15 -1.85
N ASN A 59 8.97 -7.59 -2.83
CA ASN A 59 8.02 -8.70 -2.67
C ASN A 59 6.99 -8.47 -1.56
N PHE A 60 6.46 -7.25 -1.50
CA PHE A 60 5.42 -6.89 -0.52
C PHE A 60 4.13 -7.68 -0.78
N GLY A 61 3.55 -8.23 0.26
CA GLY A 61 2.31 -8.98 0.18
C GLY A 61 2.47 -10.44 -0.26
N CYS A 62 3.70 -10.99 -0.18
CA CYS A 62 3.95 -12.41 -0.48
C CYS A 62 3.22 -13.33 0.51
N GLY A 63 3.31 -14.64 0.28
CA GLY A 63 2.65 -15.63 1.12
C GLY A 63 1.29 -16.05 0.59
N SER A 64 0.35 -16.33 1.48
CA SER A 64 -0.95 -16.82 1.10
C SER A 64 -1.84 -15.76 0.44
N SER A 65 -2.72 -16.22 -0.44
CA SER A 65 -3.68 -15.38 -1.16
C SER A 65 -4.78 -14.89 -0.22
N ARG A 66 -4.54 -13.78 0.46
CA ARG A 66 -5.50 -13.17 1.39
C ARG A 66 -5.97 -11.83 0.87
N GLU A 67 -7.20 -11.79 0.37
CA GLU A 67 -7.87 -10.55 -0.03
C GLU A 67 -8.02 -9.58 1.15
N HIS A 68 -8.11 -10.11 2.36
CA HIS A 68 -8.24 -9.33 3.59
C HIS A 68 -7.02 -8.45 3.89
N ALA A 69 -5.83 -8.79 3.39
CA ALA A 69 -4.62 -8.01 3.66
C ALA A 69 -4.70 -6.59 3.09
N PRO A 70 -4.97 -6.36 1.79
CA PRO A 70 -5.15 -5.00 1.29
C PRO A 70 -6.37 -4.29 1.88
N ILE A 71 -7.43 -5.02 2.22
CA ILE A 71 -8.61 -4.46 2.88
C ILE A 71 -8.23 -3.90 4.26
N ALA A 72 -7.53 -4.68 5.07
CA ALA A 72 -7.12 -4.24 6.41
C ALA A 72 -6.24 -2.98 6.36
N LEU A 73 -5.30 -2.93 5.42
CA LEU A 73 -4.47 -1.74 5.21
C LEU A 73 -5.29 -0.52 4.80
N ALA A 74 -6.18 -0.68 3.83
CA ALA A 74 -7.01 0.42 3.34
C ALA A 74 -7.92 0.98 4.43
N TYR A 75 -8.59 0.11 5.17
CA TYR A 75 -9.49 0.54 6.26
C TYR A 75 -8.73 1.06 7.48
N SER A 76 -7.44 0.77 7.63
CA SER A 76 -6.60 1.41 8.66
C SER A 76 -6.22 2.87 8.31
N GLY A 77 -6.44 3.27 7.07
CA GLY A 77 -6.13 4.63 6.58
C GLY A 77 -5.05 4.70 5.51
N ILE A 78 -4.40 3.59 5.18
CA ILE A 78 -3.37 3.55 4.15
C ILE A 78 -3.98 3.75 2.76
N LYS A 79 -3.47 4.71 2.01
CA LYS A 79 -3.92 5.02 0.64
C LYS A 79 -3.04 4.41 -0.44
N ALA A 80 -1.78 4.19 -0.14
CA ALA A 80 -0.85 3.57 -1.06
C ALA A 80 0.25 2.82 -0.31
N VAL A 81 0.75 1.78 -0.94
CA VAL A 81 1.99 1.11 -0.56
C VAL A 81 3.00 1.35 -1.67
N LEU A 82 4.15 1.93 -1.32
CA LEU A 82 5.26 2.15 -2.23
C LEU A 82 6.31 1.08 -1.93
N ALA A 83 6.58 0.22 -2.88
CA ALA A 83 7.51 -0.88 -2.69
C ALA A 83 8.39 -1.09 -3.93
N LEU A 84 9.54 -1.74 -3.72
CA LEU A 84 10.43 -2.09 -4.83
C LEU A 84 9.80 -3.12 -5.77
N SER A 85 8.97 -4.01 -5.22
CA SER A 85 8.14 -4.96 -5.97
C SER A 85 7.01 -5.48 -5.11
N PHE A 86 6.01 -6.10 -5.75
CA PHE A 86 4.86 -6.70 -5.10
C PHE A 86 4.70 -8.16 -5.50
N ALA A 87 4.16 -8.98 -4.60
CA ALA A 87 3.63 -10.27 -4.96
C ALA A 87 2.39 -10.09 -5.86
N ARG A 88 2.26 -10.93 -6.89
CA ARG A 88 1.21 -10.80 -7.92
C ARG A 88 -0.20 -10.78 -7.35
N ILE A 89 -0.49 -11.68 -6.44
CA ILE A 89 -1.84 -11.84 -5.89
C ILE A 89 -2.21 -10.64 -5.03
N PHE A 90 -1.28 -10.17 -4.18
CA PHE A 90 -1.51 -8.95 -3.40
C PHE A 90 -1.78 -7.74 -4.29
N TYR A 91 -0.96 -7.54 -5.32
CA TYR A 91 -1.12 -6.46 -6.28
C TYR A 91 -2.51 -6.51 -6.94
N ARG A 92 -2.89 -7.68 -7.44
CA ARG A 92 -4.18 -7.89 -8.08
C ARG A 92 -5.34 -7.60 -7.11
N ASN A 93 -5.30 -8.14 -5.91
CA ASN A 93 -6.37 -7.93 -4.92
C ASN A 93 -6.52 -6.46 -4.55
N ALA A 94 -5.41 -5.74 -4.39
CA ALA A 94 -5.43 -4.30 -4.11
C ALA A 94 -6.10 -3.50 -5.23
N VAL A 95 -5.77 -3.81 -6.48
CA VAL A 95 -6.29 -3.14 -7.68
C VAL A 95 -7.74 -3.52 -7.95
N ASP A 96 -8.07 -4.81 -7.94
CA ASP A 96 -9.40 -5.31 -8.29
C ASP A 96 -10.49 -4.76 -7.34
N GLY A 97 -10.15 -4.62 -6.08
CA GLY A 97 -11.05 -4.00 -5.10
C GLY A 97 -10.93 -2.48 -4.99
N ALA A 98 -9.96 -1.89 -5.68
CA ALA A 98 -9.59 -0.47 -5.53
C ALA A 98 -9.37 -0.06 -4.07
N PHE A 99 -8.83 -0.99 -3.28
CA PHE A 99 -8.66 -0.78 -1.84
C PHE A 99 -7.54 0.24 -1.56
N LEU A 100 -6.39 0.06 -2.18
CA LEU A 100 -5.23 0.96 -2.06
C LEU A 100 -4.39 0.89 -3.35
N LEU A 101 -3.51 1.86 -3.54
CA LEU A 101 -2.63 1.89 -4.70
C LEU A 101 -1.31 1.14 -4.43
N PRO A 102 -1.01 0.06 -5.16
CA PRO A 102 0.30 -0.57 -5.12
C PRO A 102 1.23 0.15 -6.12
N ILE A 103 2.17 0.92 -5.60
CA ILE A 103 3.08 1.75 -6.41
C ILE A 103 4.49 1.18 -6.38
N GLU A 104 5.03 0.80 -7.52
CA GLU A 104 6.42 0.37 -7.62
C GLU A 104 7.34 1.58 -7.75
N ILE A 105 8.39 1.58 -6.94
CA ILE A 105 9.44 2.59 -6.90
C ILE A 105 10.81 1.95 -7.11
N ASP A 106 11.79 2.75 -7.50
CA ASP A 106 13.16 2.29 -7.65
C ASP A 106 13.97 2.35 -6.35
N GLU A 107 15.19 1.81 -6.40
CA GLU A 107 16.10 1.80 -5.25
C GLU A 107 16.43 3.20 -4.75
N ASN A 108 16.56 4.17 -5.66
CA ASN A 108 16.88 5.56 -5.28
C ASN A 108 15.75 6.16 -4.44
N ALA A 109 14.51 6.04 -4.90
CA ALA A 109 13.34 6.52 -4.14
C ALA A 109 13.22 5.79 -2.80
N TYR A 110 13.36 4.47 -2.80
CA TYR A 110 13.30 3.66 -1.60
C TYR A 110 14.31 4.08 -0.54
N LYS A 111 15.56 4.31 -0.94
CA LYS A 111 16.64 4.72 -0.01
C LYS A 111 16.48 6.15 0.46
N SER A 112 15.98 7.03 -0.40
CA SER A 112 15.88 8.48 -0.11
C SER A 112 14.69 8.83 0.75
N ILE A 113 13.57 8.12 0.63
CA ILE A 113 12.38 8.36 1.44
C ILE A 113 12.61 7.83 2.85
N SER A 114 12.40 8.66 3.84
CA SER A 114 12.53 8.31 5.25
C SER A 114 11.18 8.15 5.93
N ASP A 115 11.17 7.40 7.02
CA ASP A 115 10.00 7.34 7.90
C ASP A 115 9.56 8.75 8.31
N LYS A 116 8.27 9.00 8.35
CA LYS A 116 7.63 10.29 8.66
C LYS A 116 7.81 11.40 7.61
N ASP A 117 8.46 11.13 6.48
CA ASP A 117 8.44 12.09 5.37
C ASP A 117 7.00 12.34 4.91
N THR A 118 6.72 13.54 4.46
CA THR A 118 5.45 13.87 3.82
C THR A 118 5.61 13.79 2.30
N LEU A 119 4.78 12.98 1.66
CA LEU A 119 4.79 12.80 0.21
C LEU A 119 3.52 13.33 -0.43
N GLU A 120 3.65 13.82 -1.65
CA GLU A 120 2.55 14.07 -2.57
C GLU A 120 2.71 13.14 -3.77
N ILE A 121 1.73 12.28 -3.99
CA ILE A 121 1.72 11.35 -5.12
C ILE A 121 0.82 11.92 -6.22
N VAL A 122 1.40 12.14 -7.40
CA VAL A 122 0.71 12.67 -8.58
C VAL A 122 0.70 11.57 -9.65
N THR A 123 -0.33 10.76 -9.64
CA THR A 123 -0.44 9.57 -10.49
C THR A 123 -0.48 9.92 -11.98
N GLU A 124 -1.10 11.04 -12.34
CA GLU A 124 -1.21 11.52 -13.74
C GLU A 124 0.15 11.84 -14.35
N LYS A 125 1.13 12.20 -13.53
CA LYS A 125 2.50 12.53 -13.95
C LYS A 125 3.51 11.43 -13.64
N ASN A 126 3.08 10.34 -12.98
CA ASN A 126 3.94 9.29 -12.48
C ASN A 126 5.06 9.83 -11.57
N GLU A 127 4.71 10.79 -10.73
CA GLU A 127 5.65 11.48 -9.84
C GLU A 127 5.29 11.28 -8.37
N ILE A 128 6.33 11.17 -7.55
CA ILE A 128 6.26 11.22 -6.09
C ILE A 128 7.10 12.42 -5.64
N LYS A 129 6.45 13.38 -5.02
CA LYS A 129 7.13 14.56 -4.46
C LYS A 129 7.34 14.35 -2.97
N ASN A 130 8.60 14.38 -2.54
CA ASN A 130 8.94 14.37 -1.12
C ASN A 130 8.96 15.82 -0.63
N LEU A 131 7.91 16.24 0.04
CA LEU A 131 7.76 17.62 0.50
C LEU A 131 8.69 17.93 1.67
N THR A 132 9.04 16.94 2.48
CA THR A 132 9.98 17.10 3.59
C THR A 132 11.39 17.41 3.11
N LYS A 133 11.83 16.73 2.04
CA LYS A 133 13.20 16.83 1.51
C LYS A 133 13.30 17.66 0.24
N ASN A 134 12.18 18.14 -0.30
CA ASN A 134 12.11 18.89 -1.55
C ASN A 134 12.77 18.11 -2.71
N GLN A 135 12.38 16.83 -2.87
CA GLN A 135 12.87 15.94 -3.92
C GLN A 135 11.68 15.35 -4.70
N ILE A 136 11.93 14.98 -5.95
CA ILE A 136 10.95 14.36 -6.84
C ILE A 136 11.51 13.02 -7.33
N TYR A 137 10.69 11.99 -7.26
CA TYR A 137 11.01 10.66 -7.77
C TYR A 137 9.97 10.25 -8.82
N SER A 138 10.38 9.40 -9.75
CA SER A 138 9.45 8.74 -10.67
C SER A 138 8.89 7.48 -10.04
N MET A 139 7.61 7.21 -10.30
CA MET A 139 7.02 5.91 -10.01
C MET A 139 6.82 5.13 -11.32
N LYS A 140 6.80 3.81 -11.24
CA LYS A 140 6.46 2.98 -12.39
C LYS A 140 5.01 3.24 -12.80
N PRO A 141 4.74 3.57 -14.08
CA PRO A 141 3.37 3.78 -14.53
C PRO A 141 2.52 2.53 -14.38
N PHE A 142 1.25 2.70 -14.04
CA PHE A 142 0.30 1.59 -14.11
C PHE A 142 0.08 1.19 -15.57
N PRO A 143 0.02 -0.12 -15.88
CA PRO A 143 -0.48 -0.57 -17.17
C PRO A 143 -1.84 0.07 -17.48
N GLU A 144 -2.14 0.33 -18.73
CA GLU A 144 -3.35 1.07 -19.13
C GLU A 144 -4.64 0.48 -18.56
N LEU A 145 -4.79 -0.85 -18.65
CA LEU A 145 -5.96 -1.54 -18.12
C LEU A 145 -6.06 -1.38 -16.59
N ILE A 146 -4.94 -1.51 -15.89
CA ILE A 146 -4.89 -1.35 -14.43
C ILE A 146 -5.31 0.06 -14.03
N GLY A 147 -4.80 1.07 -14.72
CA GLY A 147 -5.19 2.47 -14.50
C GLY A 147 -6.69 2.69 -14.69
N LYS A 148 -7.29 2.07 -15.70
CA LYS A 148 -8.73 2.15 -15.95
C LYS A 148 -9.55 1.47 -14.84
N ILE A 149 -9.11 0.32 -14.34
CA ILE A 149 -9.77 -0.39 -13.23
C ILE A 149 -9.72 0.45 -11.96
N ILE A 150 -8.56 1.02 -11.63
CA ILE A 150 -8.40 1.92 -10.47
C ILE A 150 -9.34 3.13 -10.60
N ALA A 151 -9.36 3.79 -11.76
CA ALA A 151 -10.20 4.96 -12.01
C ALA A 151 -11.70 4.65 -11.91
N ALA A 152 -12.10 3.41 -12.26
CA ALA A 152 -13.49 2.96 -12.15
C ALA A 152 -13.91 2.61 -10.71
N GLY A 153 -12.97 2.55 -9.76
CA GLY A 153 -13.25 2.12 -8.40
C GLY A 153 -13.27 0.61 -8.22
N GLY A 154 -12.54 -0.11 -9.05
CA GLY A 154 -12.36 -1.56 -8.98
C GLY A 154 -12.87 -2.31 -10.20
N LEU A 155 -12.51 -3.60 -10.27
CA LEU A 155 -12.79 -4.46 -11.42
C LEU A 155 -14.30 -4.59 -11.71
N PHE A 156 -15.11 -4.72 -10.68
CA PHE A 156 -16.57 -4.88 -10.85
C PHE A 156 -17.27 -3.63 -11.40
N ASN A 157 -16.65 -2.46 -11.23
CA ASN A 157 -17.17 -1.20 -11.75
C ASN A 157 -16.62 -0.86 -13.13
N TYR A 158 -15.57 -1.55 -13.56
CA TYR A 158 -14.95 -1.33 -14.86
C TYR A 158 -15.83 -1.87 -15.99
N LYS A 159 -16.07 -1.04 -16.98
CA LYS A 159 -16.77 -1.41 -18.23
C LYS A 159 -15.81 -1.16 -19.39
N PRO A 160 -15.48 -2.22 -20.17
CA PRO A 160 -14.58 -2.08 -21.33
C PRO A 160 -15.14 -1.14 -22.41
#